data_a820a58d12624774cda4cd3e5060f974
#
_entry.id   a820a58d12624774cda4cd3e5060f974
#
_cell.length_a   1.000
_cell.length_b   1.000
_cell.length_c   1.000
_cell.angle_alpha   90.00
_cell.angle_beta   90.00
_cell.angle_gamma   90.00
#
_symmetry.space_group_name_H-M   'P 1'
#
loop_
_entity.id
_entity.type
_entity.pdbx_description
1 polymer ?
#
loop_
_entity_poly.entity_id
_entity_poly.type
_entity_poly.pdbx_seq_one_letter_code
_entity_poly.pdbx_strand_id
1 'polypeptide(L)'
;MADFKTTIIKDDYGNEAECTLLDQLKIAQSLRLAGGVFNDSLLDANFYTATTANGGTATVTNGVLTVAVTTTSGSTAGVATKRPGRYMGSNSNYYRGNVKLGDTGTAGNVRYWGAFNGTTAPTNGFYFKLDGTTFSVCHKPIGGAEVAVASGSFNGHVSTHQPTTDCTTYEIYYTVRRAVFTVNGEMLHTFTSTTGTLSGELHLRANILSVNAAVGPAVIICSQAMTINRLGEAHSNPRAVNISGAATTLLKTGPGALHRIVMCTPNGTATIYDNTTATGALLGVIDMGSLTIPASLEFGSDFTNGLTIVTTSTSNITAIYE
;
A
#
# COMPACT_ATOMS: atom_id res chain seq x y z
N MET A 1 46.96 11.60 -6.69
CA MET A 1 45.58 11.85 -6.26
C MET A 1 44.74 10.70 -6.78
N ALA A 2 44.18 9.87 -5.94
CA ALA A 2 43.30 8.78 -6.37
C ALA A 2 41.99 9.38 -6.84
N ASP A 3 41.64 9.10 -8.07
CA ASP A 3 40.37 9.53 -8.67
C ASP A 3 39.27 8.65 -8.08
N PHE A 4 38.50 9.16 -7.12
CA PHE A 4 37.36 8.48 -6.57
C PHE A 4 36.24 8.54 -7.58
N LYS A 5 36.03 7.47 -8.35
CA LYS A 5 34.84 7.29 -9.17
C LYS A 5 33.66 7.12 -8.24
N THR A 6 32.80 8.12 -8.17
CA THR A 6 31.50 8.02 -7.49
C THR A 6 30.63 7.10 -8.32
N THR A 7 30.38 5.89 -7.83
CA THR A 7 29.40 4.98 -8.45
C THR A 7 28.02 5.35 -7.88
N ILE A 8 27.16 5.93 -8.72
CA ILE A 8 25.76 6.18 -8.35
C ILE A 8 25.00 4.88 -8.60
N ILE A 9 24.47 4.29 -7.54
CA ILE A 9 23.58 3.13 -7.63
C ILE A 9 22.18 3.68 -7.83
N LYS A 10 21.53 3.31 -8.93
CA LYS A 10 20.14 3.66 -9.24
C LYS A 10 19.30 2.39 -9.30
N ASP A 11 18.04 2.50 -8.87
CA ASP A 11 17.06 1.45 -9.15
C ASP A 11 16.58 1.54 -10.61
N ASP A 12 15.76 0.57 -11.04
CA ASP A 12 15.21 0.52 -12.40
C ASP A 12 14.29 1.71 -12.74
N TYR A 13 13.98 2.55 -11.77
CA TYR A 13 13.16 3.76 -11.92
C TYR A 13 14.01 5.03 -11.92
N GLY A 14 15.33 4.90 -11.81
CA GLY A 14 16.27 6.02 -11.81
C GLY A 14 16.41 6.72 -10.45
N ASN A 15 15.86 6.17 -9.36
CA ASN A 15 16.08 6.70 -8.03
C ASN A 15 17.50 6.37 -7.58
N GLU A 16 18.18 7.35 -7.03
CA GLU A 16 19.56 7.19 -6.53
C GLU A 16 19.55 6.59 -5.13
N ALA A 17 20.49 5.67 -4.87
CA ALA A 17 20.72 5.18 -3.53
C ALA A 17 21.30 6.30 -2.66
N GLU A 18 20.70 6.52 -1.50
CA GLU A 18 21.16 7.52 -0.54
C GLU A 18 22.22 6.94 0.38
N CYS A 19 23.27 7.72 0.61
CA CYS A 19 24.28 7.42 1.62
C CYS A 19 24.06 8.25 2.89
N THR A 20 24.43 7.71 4.03
CA THR A 20 24.49 8.47 5.30
C THR A 20 25.65 9.48 5.26
N LEU A 21 25.71 10.38 6.25
CA LEU A 21 26.84 11.30 6.43
C LEU A 21 28.21 10.61 6.60
N LEU A 22 28.22 9.29 6.83
CA LEU A 22 29.41 8.46 6.94
C LEU A 22 29.65 7.60 5.69
N ASP A 23 29.11 7.98 4.54
CA ASP A 23 29.18 7.25 3.26
C ASP A 23 28.66 5.80 3.32
N GLN A 24 27.81 5.50 4.31
CA GLN A 24 27.15 4.20 4.39
C GLN A 24 25.88 4.22 3.55
N LEU A 25 25.69 3.18 2.75
CA LEU A 25 24.47 3.00 1.98
C LEU A 25 23.26 2.94 2.92
N LYS A 26 22.33 3.86 2.77
CA LYS A 26 21.09 3.87 3.54
C LYS A 26 20.12 2.87 2.94
N ILE A 27 20.04 1.70 3.54
CA ILE A 27 19.04 0.70 3.18
C ILE A 27 17.75 1.03 3.93
N ALA A 28 16.70 1.36 3.19
CA ALA A 28 15.38 1.54 3.79
C ALA A 28 14.93 0.25 4.48
N GLN A 29 14.80 0.28 5.80
CA GLN A 29 14.26 -0.86 6.54
C GLN A 29 12.74 -0.89 6.36
N SER A 30 12.23 -2.02 5.87
CA SER A 30 10.80 -2.22 5.77
C SER A 30 10.20 -2.44 7.18
N LEU A 31 9.17 -1.67 7.51
CA LEU A 31 8.41 -1.85 8.73
C LEU A 31 7.24 -2.81 8.46
N ARG A 32 7.20 -3.94 9.15
CA ARG A 32 6.06 -4.85 9.08
C ARG A 32 4.84 -4.24 9.78
N LEU A 33 3.76 -4.01 9.03
CA LEU A 33 2.50 -3.46 9.53
C LEU A 33 1.52 -4.55 9.93
N ALA A 34 1.44 -5.63 9.15
CA ALA A 34 0.51 -6.72 9.37
C ALA A 34 1.05 -8.03 8.82
N GLY A 35 0.58 -9.16 9.37
CA GLY A 35 0.94 -10.50 8.94
C GLY A 35 2.27 -10.98 9.49
N GLY A 36 2.78 -12.07 8.93
CA GLY A 36 4.01 -12.74 9.34
C GLY A 36 4.19 -14.08 8.67
N VAL A 37 5.10 -14.87 9.23
CA VAL A 37 5.29 -16.28 8.89
C VAL A 37 4.33 -17.15 9.70
N PHE A 38 3.96 -18.29 9.17
CA PHE A 38 3.16 -19.28 9.88
C PHE A 38 4.12 -20.25 10.59
N ASN A 39 4.32 -20.10 11.89
CA ASN A 39 5.35 -20.86 12.63
C ASN A 39 4.82 -22.07 13.39
N ASP A 40 3.51 -22.15 13.59
CA ASP A 40 2.88 -23.12 14.47
C ASP A 40 2.11 -24.22 13.73
N SER A 41 1.49 -25.10 14.52
CA SER A 41 0.55 -26.11 14.01
C SER A 41 -0.90 -25.62 14.02
N LEU A 42 -1.15 -24.38 14.44
CA LEU A 42 -2.48 -23.75 14.50
C LEU A 42 -2.44 -22.33 13.97
N LEU A 43 -3.51 -21.93 13.33
CA LEU A 43 -3.69 -20.54 12.90
C LEU A 43 -3.87 -19.65 14.13
N ASP A 44 -2.94 -18.71 14.35
CA ASP A 44 -3.03 -17.78 15.47
C ASP A 44 -4.19 -16.80 15.29
N ALA A 45 -5.24 -17.02 16.06
CA ALA A 45 -6.46 -16.20 16.03
C ALA A 45 -6.25 -14.76 16.52
N ASN A 46 -5.11 -14.41 17.12
CA ASN A 46 -4.80 -13.01 17.46
C ASN A 46 -4.33 -12.21 16.25
N PHE A 47 -3.68 -12.86 15.30
CA PHE A 47 -3.10 -12.23 14.10
C PHE A 47 -3.94 -12.43 12.85
N TYR A 48 -4.73 -13.52 12.77
CA TYR A 48 -5.43 -13.91 11.56
C TYR A 48 -6.90 -14.20 11.82
N THR A 49 -7.70 -14.03 10.80
CA THR A 49 -9.10 -14.42 10.74
C THR A 49 -9.28 -15.39 9.59
N ALA A 50 -9.77 -16.59 9.89
CA ALA A 50 -10.19 -17.54 8.87
C ALA A 50 -11.63 -17.25 8.44
N THR A 51 -11.89 -17.43 7.16
CA THR A 51 -13.23 -17.43 6.56
C THR A 51 -13.43 -18.77 5.89
N THR A 52 -14.44 -19.52 6.28
CA THR A 52 -14.74 -20.83 5.70
C THR A 52 -16.25 -21.00 5.50
N ALA A 53 -16.64 -21.60 4.39
CA ALA A 53 -18.03 -21.96 4.09
C ALA A 53 -18.08 -23.22 3.22
N ASN A 54 -19.20 -23.95 3.30
CA ASN A 54 -19.53 -25.10 2.48
C ASN A 54 -18.40 -26.12 2.38
N GLY A 55 -17.81 -26.49 3.55
CA GLY A 55 -16.74 -27.49 3.65
C GLY A 55 -15.33 -26.97 3.34
N GLY A 56 -15.18 -25.69 3.03
CA GLY A 56 -13.86 -25.08 2.91
C GLY A 56 -13.10 -25.09 4.25
N THR A 57 -11.79 -25.19 4.23
CA THR A 57 -10.92 -25.24 5.41
C THR A 57 -9.72 -24.31 5.30
N ALA A 58 -9.28 -23.80 6.43
CA ALA A 58 -8.05 -23.01 6.55
C ALA A 58 -7.29 -23.52 7.78
N THR A 59 -6.17 -24.18 7.56
CA THR A 59 -5.38 -24.84 8.60
C THR A 59 -3.91 -24.47 8.47
N VAL A 60 -3.20 -24.49 9.61
CA VAL A 60 -1.74 -24.37 9.62
C VAL A 60 -1.16 -25.69 10.11
N THR A 61 -0.18 -26.21 9.41
CA THR A 61 0.53 -27.42 9.80
C THR A 61 2.00 -27.28 9.44
N ASN A 62 2.88 -27.50 10.39
CA ASN A 62 4.34 -27.40 10.21
C ASN A 62 4.78 -26.07 9.56
N GLY A 63 4.21 -24.96 9.99
CA GLY A 63 4.58 -23.64 9.46
C GLY A 63 3.99 -23.31 8.09
N VAL A 64 3.07 -24.11 7.58
CA VAL A 64 2.42 -23.87 6.28
C VAL A 64 0.92 -23.67 6.47
N LEU A 65 0.42 -22.52 6.06
CA LEU A 65 -1.01 -22.30 5.89
C LEU A 65 -1.50 -23.09 4.68
N THR A 66 -2.57 -23.83 4.86
CA THR A 66 -3.31 -24.50 3.79
C THR A 66 -4.73 -23.99 3.77
N VAL A 67 -5.13 -23.38 2.67
CA VAL A 67 -6.49 -22.94 2.36
C VAL A 67 -7.03 -23.89 1.30
N ALA A 68 -8.05 -24.67 1.64
CA ALA A 68 -8.60 -25.69 0.77
C ALA A 68 -10.12 -25.50 0.59
N VAL A 69 -10.59 -25.66 -0.63
CA VAL A 69 -12.03 -25.73 -0.97
C VAL A 69 -12.38 -27.13 -1.47
N THR A 70 -13.64 -27.49 -1.26
CA THR A 70 -14.19 -28.81 -1.67
C THR A 70 -14.91 -28.68 -3.00
N THR A 71 -15.43 -29.81 -3.52
CA THR A 71 -16.26 -29.83 -4.72
C THR A 71 -17.68 -29.24 -4.51
N THR A 72 -18.01 -28.84 -3.30
CA THR A 72 -19.34 -28.28 -2.99
C THR A 72 -19.48 -26.87 -3.60
N SER A 73 -20.64 -26.60 -4.18
CA SER A 73 -20.97 -25.27 -4.71
C SER A 73 -20.86 -24.19 -3.63
N GLY A 74 -20.21 -23.08 -3.97
CA GLY A 74 -19.96 -21.98 -3.04
C GLY A 74 -18.97 -22.33 -1.93
N SER A 75 -18.23 -23.44 -2.04
CA SER A 75 -17.13 -23.71 -1.09
C SER A 75 -16.14 -22.59 -1.08
N THR A 76 -15.89 -22.04 0.11
CA THR A 76 -15.02 -20.88 0.31
C THR A 76 -14.07 -21.16 1.45
N ALA A 77 -12.81 -20.81 1.27
CA ALA A 77 -11.80 -20.80 2.32
C ALA A 77 -10.86 -19.62 2.12
N GLY A 78 -10.48 -18.97 3.20
CA GLY A 78 -9.56 -17.85 3.16
C GLY A 78 -8.99 -17.50 4.53
N VAL A 79 -7.89 -16.76 4.51
CA VAL A 79 -7.25 -16.22 5.72
C VAL A 79 -6.81 -14.79 5.45
N ALA A 80 -7.24 -13.88 6.30
CA ALA A 80 -6.83 -12.49 6.28
C ALA A 80 -6.16 -12.08 7.57
N THR A 81 -5.24 -11.12 7.52
CA THR A 81 -4.67 -10.53 8.74
C THR A 81 -5.75 -9.77 9.52
N LYS A 82 -5.77 -9.93 10.85
CA LYS A 82 -6.69 -9.21 11.74
C LYS A 82 -6.39 -7.72 11.77
N ARG A 83 -5.10 -7.38 11.84
CA ARG A 83 -4.64 -6.01 11.67
C ARG A 83 -4.52 -5.67 10.19
N PRO A 84 -5.10 -4.57 9.74
CA PRO A 84 -4.84 -4.04 8.41
C PRO A 84 -3.48 -3.33 8.37
N GLY A 85 -2.83 -3.35 7.21
CA GLY A 85 -1.69 -2.51 6.92
C GLY A 85 -2.14 -1.10 6.56
N ARG A 86 -2.13 -0.19 7.54
CA ARG A 86 -2.55 1.20 7.32
C ARG A 86 -1.64 1.86 6.28
N TYR A 87 -2.24 2.49 5.29
CA TYR A 87 -1.53 3.33 4.33
C TYR A 87 -1.33 4.73 4.92
N MET A 88 -0.17 5.31 4.69
CA MET A 88 0.14 6.72 4.99
C MET A 88 0.58 7.39 3.69
N GLY A 89 0.10 8.61 3.44
CA GLY A 89 0.15 9.26 2.14
C GLY A 89 1.54 9.45 1.51
N SER A 90 2.58 9.50 2.32
CA SER A 90 3.97 9.68 1.89
C SER A 90 4.76 8.39 1.66
N ASN A 91 4.21 7.26 2.10
CA ASN A 91 4.94 5.99 2.08
C ASN A 91 4.36 5.01 1.08
N SER A 92 5.20 4.16 0.55
CA SER A 92 4.75 2.99 -0.21
C SER A 92 4.55 1.83 0.74
N ASN A 93 3.38 1.21 0.67
CA ASN A 93 3.19 -0.10 1.29
C ASN A 93 3.47 -1.19 0.27
N TYR A 94 3.88 -2.36 0.75
CA TYR A 94 3.96 -3.52 -0.11
C TYR A 94 3.46 -4.78 0.58
N TYR A 95 2.72 -5.57 -0.18
CA TYR A 95 2.38 -6.94 0.16
C TYR A 95 3.51 -7.87 -0.28
N ARG A 96 3.81 -8.87 0.54
CA ARG A 96 4.66 -9.99 0.18
C ARG A 96 4.04 -11.27 0.69
N GLY A 97 3.90 -12.26 -0.19
CA GLY A 97 3.40 -13.58 0.13
C GLY A 97 4.18 -14.66 -0.60
N ASN A 98 4.53 -15.73 0.13
CA ASN A 98 5.05 -16.95 -0.47
C ASN A 98 3.89 -17.90 -0.70
N VAL A 99 3.52 -18.10 -1.95
CA VAL A 99 2.34 -18.88 -2.32
C VAL A 99 2.74 -20.09 -3.16
N LYS A 100 2.14 -21.24 -2.81
CA LYS A 100 2.23 -22.49 -3.58
C LYS A 100 0.81 -22.95 -3.91
N LEU A 101 0.53 -23.16 -5.17
CA LEU A 101 -0.75 -23.70 -5.63
C LEU A 101 -0.71 -25.22 -5.71
N GLY A 102 -1.83 -25.88 -5.48
CA GLY A 102 -1.96 -27.32 -5.66
C GLY A 102 -2.06 -27.75 -7.13
N ASP A 103 -2.36 -26.80 -8.02
CA ASP A 103 -2.48 -26.98 -9.46
C ASP A 103 -2.21 -25.66 -10.19
N THR A 104 -2.14 -25.68 -11.52
CA THR A 104 -1.87 -24.51 -12.37
C THR A 104 -3.15 -23.73 -12.77
N GLY A 105 -4.27 -24.05 -12.16
CA GLY A 105 -5.58 -23.46 -12.43
C GLY A 105 -6.59 -24.47 -12.93
N THR A 106 -7.82 -24.38 -12.43
CA THR A 106 -8.90 -25.32 -12.75
C THR A 106 -10.23 -24.58 -12.87
N ALA A 107 -10.99 -24.86 -13.91
CA ALA A 107 -12.28 -24.25 -14.18
C ALA A 107 -13.25 -24.36 -12.97
N GLY A 108 -14.02 -23.31 -12.71
CA GLY A 108 -14.98 -23.26 -11.62
C GLY A 108 -14.40 -22.85 -10.26
N ASN A 109 -13.10 -22.59 -10.18
CA ASN A 109 -12.46 -22.06 -8.97
C ASN A 109 -11.78 -20.74 -9.24
N VAL A 110 -11.88 -19.80 -8.28
CA VAL A 110 -11.20 -18.50 -8.29
C VAL A 110 -10.33 -18.38 -7.04
N ARG A 111 -9.09 -18.02 -7.20
CA ARG A 111 -8.13 -17.79 -6.11
C ARG A 111 -7.61 -16.38 -6.17
N TYR A 112 -7.47 -15.79 -4.98
CA TYR A 112 -6.96 -14.44 -4.80
C TYR A 112 -5.88 -14.43 -3.72
N TRP A 113 -4.81 -13.69 -3.93
CA TRP A 113 -3.79 -13.42 -2.90
C TRP A 113 -3.19 -12.03 -3.10
N GLY A 114 -3.02 -11.29 -2.00
CA GLY A 114 -2.56 -9.90 -2.09
C GLY A 114 -2.92 -9.04 -0.88
N ALA A 115 -2.95 -7.75 -1.11
CA ALA A 115 -3.40 -6.74 -0.17
C ALA A 115 -4.83 -6.31 -0.54
N PHE A 116 -5.84 -6.91 0.09
CA PHE A 116 -7.24 -6.61 -0.22
C PHE A 116 -8.18 -6.89 0.95
N ASN A 117 -9.36 -6.30 0.92
CA ASN A 117 -10.47 -6.58 1.80
C ASN A 117 -11.50 -7.45 1.10
N GLY A 118 -12.24 -8.26 1.86
CA GLY A 118 -13.28 -9.13 1.37
C GLY A 118 -13.12 -10.57 1.85
N THR A 119 -14.22 -11.30 1.93
CA THR A 119 -14.30 -12.67 2.48
C THR A 119 -14.81 -13.72 1.47
N THR A 120 -15.48 -13.29 0.41
CA THR A 120 -15.96 -14.16 -0.68
C THR A 120 -15.47 -13.69 -2.04
N ALA A 121 -15.11 -12.43 -2.14
CA ALA A 121 -14.45 -11.80 -3.27
C ALA A 121 -13.78 -10.51 -2.77
N PRO A 122 -12.76 -9.98 -3.44
CA PRO A 122 -12.20 -8.68 -3.12
C PRO A 122 -13.26 -7.57 -3.21
N THR A 123 -13.40 -6.78 -2.16
CA THR A 123 -14.24 -5.56 -2.15
C THR A 123 -13.45 -4.35 -2.61
N ASN A 124 -12.17 -4.27 -2.25
CA ASN A 124 -11.20 -3.30 -2.72
C ASN A 124 -9.79 -3.82 -2.47
N GLY A 125 -8.81 -3.27 -3.17
CA GLY A 125 -7.39 -3.58 -2.95
C GLY A 125 -6.64 -3.96 -4.22
N PHE A 126 -5.47 -4.55 -4.01
CA PHE A 126 -4.52 -5.00 -5.02
C PHE A 126 -4.24 -6.48 -4.83
N TYR A 127 -4.37 -7.28 -5.87
CA TYR A 127 -4.25 -8.73 -5.73
C TYR A 127 -3.90 -9.43 -7.04
N PHE A 128 -3.31 -10.59 -6.89
CA PHE A 128 -3.21 -11.58 -7.95
C PHE A 128 -4.48 -12.41 -7.97
N LYS A 129 -4.92 -12.79 -9.14
CA LYS A 129 -6.13 -13.60 -9.35
C LYS A 129 -5.83 -14.73 -10.31
N LEU A 130 -6.23 -15.94 -9.94
CA LEU A 130 -6.28 -17.09 -10.83
C LEU A 130 -7.73 -17.53 -10.95
N ASP A 131 -8.36 -17.24 -12.09
CA ASP A 131 -9.75 -17.54 -12.41
C ASP A 131 -9.79 -18.67 -13.44
N GLY A 132 -10.12 -19.87 -13.00
CA GLY A 132 -9.87 -21.06 -13.78
C GLY A 132 -8.39 -21.18 -14.11
N THR A 133 -8.04 -21.10 -15.38
CA THR A 133 -6.65 -21.12 -15.88
C THR A 133 -6.11 -19.73 -16.20
N THR A 134 -6.91 -18.69 -16.04
CA THR A 134 -6.50 -17.31 -16.37
C THR A 134 -5.86 -16.63 -15.18
N PHE A 135 -4.56 -16.38 -15.27
CA PHE A 135 -3.84 -15.58 -14.27
C PHE A 135 -3.89 -14.10 -14.62
N SER A 136 -4.16 -13.28 -13.63
CA SER A 136 -4.28 -11.81 -13.78
C SER A 136 -3.69 -11.07 -12.58
N VAL A 137 -3.25 -9.85 -12.81
CA VAL A 137 -2.99 -8.85 -11.76
C VAL A 137 -4.16 -7.87 -11.73
N CYS A 138 -4.62 -7.52 -10.54
CA CYS A 138 -5.87 -6.79 -10.39
C CYS A 138 -5.76 -5.66 -9.38
N HIS A 139 -6.50 -4.59 -9.63
CA HIS A 139 -6.89 -3.68 -8.58
C HIS A 139 -8.40 -3.43 -8.62
N LYS A 140 -8.98 -3.15 -7.46
CA LYS A 140 -10.41 -2.87 -7.35
C LYS A 140 -10.64 -1.63 -6.49
N PRO A 141 -11.21 -0.56 -7.06
CA PRO A 141 -11.67 0.60 -6.30
C PRO A 141 -12.82 0.25 -5.35
N ILE A 142 -12.95 0.99 -4.26
CA ILE A 142 -14.09 0.87 -3.34
C ILE A 142 -15.38 1.18 -4.10
N GLY A 143 -16.32 0.24 -4.09
CA GLY A 143 -17.59 0.38 -4.80
C GLY A 143 -17.48 0.39 -6.33
N GLY A 144 -16.26 0.23 -6.87
CA GLY A 144 -15.99 0.22 -8.30
C GLY A 144 -15.86 -1.18 -8.90
N ALA A 145 -15.74 -1.23 -10.22
CA ALA A 145 -15.45 -2.46 -10.96
C ALA A 145 -14.00 -2.88 -10.78
N GLU A 146 -13.75 -4.18 -10.83
CA GLU A 146 -12.40 -4.75 -10.90
C GLU A 146 -11.73 -4.33 -12.20
N VAL A 147 -10.48 -3.88 -12.11
CA VAL A 147 -9.59 -3.69 -13.26
C VAL A 147 -8.58 -4.83 -13.23
N ALA A 148 -8.65 -5.71 -14.22
CA ALA A 148 -7.81 -6.90 -14.33
C ALA A 148 -6.99 -6.85 -15.63
N VAL A 149 -5.71 -7.19 -15.52
CA VAL A 149 -4.82 -7.39 -16.67
C VAL A 149 -4.36 -8.84 -16.65
N ALA A 150 -4.70 -9.58 -17.70
CA ALA A 150 -4.36 -10.99 -17.81
C ALA A 150 -2.92 -11.20 -18.27
N SER A 151 -2.37 -12.36 -17.93
CA SER A 151 -1.12 -12.86 -18.47
C SER A 151 -1.14 -12.83 -20.00
N GLY A 152 -0.08 -12.33 -20.61
CA GLY A 152 0.01 -12.01 -22.04
C GLY A 152 -0.16 -10.53 -22.36
N SER A 153 -0.67 -9.73 -21.40
CA SER A 153 -0.87 -8.29 -21.55
C SER A 153 -0.13 -7.47 -20.48
N PHE A 154 0.81 -8.06 -19.78
CA PHE A 154 1.61 -7.34 -18.78
C PHE A 154 2.57 -6.36 -19.45
N ASN A 155 2.83 -5.23 -18.78
CA ASN A 155 3.71 -4.15 -19.26
C ASN A 155 5.05 -4.07 -18.53
N GLY A 156 5.42 -5.13 -17.79
CA GLY A 156 6.67 -5.23 -17.07
C GLY A 156 7.80 -5.85 -17.88
N HIS A 157 8.78 -6.40 -17.19
CA HIS A 157 9.91 -7.10 -17.82
C HIS A 157 9.48 -8.39 -18.53
N VAL A 158 8.44 -9.03 -18.02
CA VAL A 158 7.82 -10.21 -18.65
C VAL A 158 6.36 -9.91 -18.96
N SER A 159 5.92 -10.21 -20.16
CA SER A 159 4.54 -10.02 -20.59
C SER A 159 3.62 -11.18 -20.19
N THR A 160 4.19 -12.32 -19.83
CA THR A 160 3.45 -13.55 -19.49
C THR A 160 3.96 -14.14 -18.19
N HIS A 161 3.06 -14.61 -17.36
CA HIS A 161 3.36 -15.45 -16.21
C HIS A 161 2.21 -16.42 -15.99
N GLN A 162 2.54 -17.68 -15.72
CA GLN A 162 1.58 -18.70 -15.30
C GLN A 162 2.02 -19.24 -13.95
N PRO A 163 1.16 -19.23 -12.93
CA PRO A 163 1.49 -19.83 -11.65
C PRO A 163 1.85 -21.31 -11.78
N THR A 164 2.83 -21.72 -11.02
CA THR A 164 3.28 -23.11 -10.93
C THR A 164 2.86 -23.74 -9.59
N THR A 165 3.12 -25.02 -9.45
CA THR A 165 2.97 -25.73 -8.17
C THR A 165 4.18 -25.57 -7.25
N ASP A 166 5.16 -24.76 -7.63
CA ASP A 166 6.30 -24.41 -6.79
C ASP A 166 5.98 -23.26 -5.85
N CYS A 167 6.74 -23.15 -4.77
CA CYS A 167 6.63 -22.03 -3.85
C CYS A 167 7.19 -20.76 -4.52
N THR A 168 6.34 -19.79 -4.74
CA THR A 168 6.64 -18.56 -5.49
C THR A 168 6.42 -17.34 -4.61
N THR A 169 7.33 -16.37 -4.69
CA THR A 169 7.19 -15.10 -3.99
C THR A 169 6.44 -14.11 -4.87
N TYR A 170 5.31 -13.63 -4.35
CA TYR A 170 4.47 -12.61 -4.96
C TYR A 170 4.53 -11.33 -4.17
N GLU A 171 4.77 -10.21 -4.84
CA GLU A 171 4.87 -8.90 -4.19
C GLU A 171 4.04 -7.87 -4.95
N ILE A 172 3.47 -6.94 -4.19
CA ILE A 172 2.69 -5.82 -4.73
C ILE A 172 3.13 -4.55 -4.00
N TYR A 173 3.80 -3.66 -4.70
CA TYR A 173 4.15 -2.32 -4.20
C TYR A 173 3.02 -1.38 -4.56
N TYR A 174 2.44 -0.67 -3.59
CA TYR A 174 1.28 0.15 -3.87
C TYR A 174 1.27 1.48 -3.14
N THR A 175 0.76 2.47 -3.83
CA THR A 175 0.43 3.81 -3.37
C THR A 175 -1.01 4.13 -3.77
N VAL A 176 -1.52 5.31 -3.42
CA VAL A 176 -2.85 5.78 -3.88
C VAL A 176 -2.96 5.96 -5.40
N ARG A 177 -1.84 6.03 -6.12
CA ARG A 177 -1.82 6.34 -7.56
C ARG A 177 -1.23 5.24 -8.42
N ARG A 178 -0.46 4.33 -7.85
CA ARG A 178 0.32 3.36 -8.59
C ARG A 178 0.36 2.03 -7.85
N ALA A 179 0.37 0.93 -8.60
CA ALA A 179 0.68 -0.38 -8.07
C ALA A 179 1.61 -1.12 -9.03
N VAL A 180 2.64 -1.77 -8.47
CA VAL A 180 3.62 -2.59 -9.21
C VAL A 180 3.52 -4.01 -8.70
N PHE A 181 3.35 -4.95 -9.60
CA PHE A 181 3.24 -6.37 -9.32
C PHE A 181 4.51 -7.09 -9.75
N THR A 182 5.10 -7.86 -8.84
CA THR A 182 6.31 -8.64 -9.10
C THR A 182 6.13 -10.10 -8.70
N VAL A 183 6.85 -10.97 -9.35
CA VAL A 183 6.95 -12.39 -9.02
C VAL A 183 8.41 -12.80 -9.01
N ASN A 184 8.89 -13.34 -7.90
CA ASN A 184 10.30 -13.70 -7.66
C ASN A 184 11.26 -12.55 -7.98
N GLY A 185 10.85 -11.28 -7.69
CA GLY A 185 11.63 -10.08 -7.99
C GLY A 185 11.49 -9.55 -9.43
N GLU A 186 10.85 -10.30 -10.33
CA GLU A 186 10.60 -9.88 -11.70
C GLU A 186 9.30 -9.07 -11.82
N MET A 187 9.38 -7.88 -12.42
CA MET A 187 8.23 -7.02 -12.61
C MET A 187 7.31 -7.56 -13.71
N LEU A 188 6.05 -7.87 -13.34
CA LEU A 188 5.01 -8.29 -14.27
C LEU A 188 4.28 -7.09 -14.85
N HIS A 189 3.74 -6.24 -13.99
CA HIS A 189 2.83 -5.17 -14.45
C HIS A 189 2.86 -3.96 -13.52
N THR A 190 2.66 -2.78 -14.11
CA THR A 190 2.48 -1.54 -13.38
C THR A 190 1.15 -0.90 -13.78
N PHE A 191 0.26 -0.72 -12.80
CA PHE A 191 -0.85 0.21 -12.93
C PHE A 191 -0.37 1.63 -12.61
N THR A 192 -0.53 2.55 -13.55
CA THR A 192 -0.16 3.97 -13.41
C THR A 192 -1.29 4.83 -12.87
N SER A 193 -2.51 4.28 -12.79
CA SER A 193 -3.67 4.93 -12.18
C SER A 193 -4.46 3.91 -11.36
N THR A 194 -4.46 4.09 -10.05
CA THR A 194 -5.18 3.23 -9.09
C THR A 194 -6.17 4.05 -8.26
N THR A 195 -6.67 5.15 -8.85
CA THR A 195 -7.60 6.08 -8.20
C THR A 195 -8.81 5.35 -7.63
N GLY A 196 -9.17 5.66 -6.39
CA GLY A 196 -10.30 5.04 -5.69
C GLY A 196 -10.02 3.71 -5.01
N THR A 197 -8.89 3.04 -5.29
CA THR A 197 -8.57 1.73 -4.67
C THR A 197 -8.32 1.86 -3.16
N LEU A 198 -7.67 2.94 -2.73
CA LEU A 198 -7.42 3.27 -1.33
C LEU A 198 -8.33 4.40 -0.81
N SER A 199 -9.27 4.90 -1.64
CA SER A 199 -10.18 5.97 -1.25
C SER A 199 -11.16 5.49 -0.17
N GLY A 200 -11.31 6.27 0.90
CA GLY A 200 -12.20 5.98 2.03
C GLY A 200 -11.61 5.01 3.07
N GLU A 201 -11.02 3.91 2.66
CA GLU A 201 -10.32 2.97 3.53
C GLU A 201 -8.83 2.92 3.14
N LEU A 202 -8.01 3.63 3.90
CA LEU A 202 -6.57 3.69 3.67
C LEU A 202 -5.82 2.45 4.19
N HIS A 203 -6.52 1.36 4.45
CA HIS A 203 -5.92 0.16 5.01
C HIS A 203 -6.45 -1.11 4.36
N LEU A 204 -5.52 -1.97 3.99
CA LEU A 204 -5.77 -3.26 3.39
C LEU A 204 -5.27 -4.38 4.30
N ARG A 205 -5.77 -5.60 4.09
CA ARG A 205 -5.33 -6.80 4.81
C ARG A 205 -4.47 -7.66 3.88
N ALA A 206 -3.43 -8.29 4.40
CA ALA A 206 -2.83 -9.41 3.69
C ALA A 206 -3.85 -10.55 3.71
N ASN A 207 -4.21 -11.06 2.55
CA ASN A 207 -5.33 -11.98 2.39
C ASN A 207 -5.03 -13.04 1.33
N ILE A 208 -5.49 -14.24 1.61
CA ILE A 208 -5.51 -15.38 0.68
C ILE A 208 -6.92 -15.94 0.70
N LEU A 209 -7.53 -16.13 -0.47
CA LEU A 209 -8.92 -16.56 -0.60
C LEU A 209 -9.07 -17.49 -1.79
N SER A 210 -9.78 -18.61 -1.60
CA SER A 210 -10.18 -19.54 -2.65
C SER A 210 -11.69 -19.73 -2.60
N VAL A 211 -12.35 -19.68 -3.76
CA VAL A 211 -13.81 -19.73 -3.86
C VAL A 211 -14.21 -20.59 -5.07
N ASN A 212 -15.15 -21.50 -4.86
CA ASN A 212 -15.86 -22.17 -5.93
C ASN A 212 -17.17 -21.43 -6.21
N ALA A 213 -17.29 -20.83 -7.38
CA ALA A 213 -18.51 -20.11 -7.78
C ALA A 213 -19.69 -21.05 -8.07
N ALA A 214 -19.39 -22.26 -8.52
CA ALA A 214 -20.33 -23.35 -8.77
C ALA A 214 -19.74 -24.65 -8.23
N VAL A 215 -20.30 -25.82 -8.58
CA VAL A 215 -19.62 -27.09 -8.32
C VAL A 215 -18.29 -27.07 -9.06
N GLY A 216 -17.21 -26.96 -8.30
CA GLY A 216 -15.85 -26.83 -8.79
C GLY A 216 -14.95 -27.95 -8.26
N PRO A 217 -13.68 -27.95 -8.63
CA PRO A 217 -12.72 -28.92 -8.11
C PRO A 217 -12.38 -28.66 -6.65
N ALA A 218 -11.94 -29.69 -5.96
CA ALA A 218 -11.22 -29.52 -4.69
C ALA A 218 -9.81 -28.99 -5.01
N VAL A 219 -9.50 -27.78 -4.54
CA VAL A 219 -8.21 -27.13 -4.78
C VAL A 219 -7.60 -26.59 -3.51
N ILE A 220 -6.29 -26.48 -3.52
CA ILE A 220 -5.48 -26.05 -2.38
C ILE A 220 -4.61 -24.86 -2.80
N ILE A 221 -4.50 -23.90 -1.91
CA ILE A 221 -3.49 -22.85 -1.94
C ILE A 221 -2.76 -22.85 -0.60
N CYS A 222 -1.44 -22.90 -0.65
CA CYS A 222 -0.58 -22.91 0.53
C CYS A 222 0.23 -21.63 0.62
N SER A 223 0.58 -21.24 1.84
CA SER A 223 1.48 -20.10 2.08
C SER A 223 2.32 -20.33 3.33
N GLN A 224 3.59 -19.95 3.27
CA GLN A 224 4.49 -19.95 4.42
C GLN A 224 4.52 -18.60 5.12
N ALA A 225 4.23 -17.53 4.38
CA ALA A 225 4.21 -16.19 4.91
C ALA A 225 3.31 -15.28 4.08
N MET A 226 2.63 -14.35 4.74
CA MET A 226 1.98 -13.22 4.10
C MET A 226 2.10 -11.98 4.98
N THR A 227 2.57 -10.88 4.40
CA THR A 227 2.81 -9.64 5.14
C THR A 227 2.35 -8.43 4.35
N ILE A 228 1.97 -7.38 5.07
CA ILE A 228 1.99 -6.01 4.54
C ILE A 228 3.06 -5.25 5.31
N ASN A 229 3.94 -4.65 4.56
CA ASN A 229 5.04 -3.87 5.06
C ASN A 229 4.92 -2.44 4.52
N ARG A 230 5.53 -1.50 5.23
CA ARG A 230 5.80 -0.17 4.74
C ARG A 230 7.28 -0.13 4.37
N LEU A 231 7.59 0.30 3.17
CA LEU A 231 8.95 0.70 2.86
C LEU A 231 9.25 1.91 3.73
N GLY A 232 10.41 1.91 4.38
CA GLY A 232 10.86 3.04 5.16
C GLY A 232 10.77 4.31 4.31
N GLU A 233 10.74 5.46 4.97
CA GLU A 233 10.48 6.74 4.32
C GLU A 233 11.14 6.78 2.94
N ALA A 234 10.31 6.56 1.89
CA ALA A 234 10.68 7.04 0.59
C ALA A 234 11.00 8.51 0.82
N HIS A 235 12.15 9.00 0.35
CA HIS A 235 12.41 10.42 0.45
C HIS A 235 11.17 11.13 -0.02
N SER A 236 10.46 11.69 0.93
CA SER A 236 9.52 12.70 0.61
C SER A 236 10.33 13.77 -0.09
N ASN A 237 9.95 14.14 -1.28
CA ASN A 237 10.49 15.32 -1.91
C ASN A 237 9.58 16.48 -1.43
N PRO A 238 9.79 16.99 -0.21
CA PRO A 238 8.89 17.94 0.38
C PRO A 238 8.89 19.19 -0.48
N ARG A 239 7.72 19.64 -0.81
CA ARG A 239 7.53 20.91 -1.48
C ARG A 239 7.53 22.00 -0.43
N ALA A 240 8.23 23.09 -0.71
CA ALA A 240 8.18 24.29 0.06
C ALA A 240 7.39 25.36 -0.71
N VAL A 241 6.34 25.88 -0.11
CA VAL A 241 5.56 26.98 -0.69
C VAL A 241 5.52 28.14 0.30
N ASN A 242 5.94 29.30 -0.18
CA ASN A 242 5.85 30.54 0.57
C ASN A 242 4.47 31.18 0.42
N ILE A 243 3.87 31.57 1.53
CA ILE A 243 2.60 32.28 1.63
C ILE A 243 2.87 33.64 2.28
N SER A 244 2.62 34.71 1.56
CA SER A 244 2.86 36.08 2.01
C SER A 244 1.57 36.87 2.05
N GLY A 245 1.35 37.57 3.15
CA GLY A 245 0.15 38.39 3.38
C GLY A 245 -1.08 37.60 3.81
N ALA A 246 -2.23 38.25 3.82
CA ALA A 246 -3.52 37.61 4.07
C ALA A 246 -3.94 36.84 2.81
N ALA A 247 -4.01 35.52 2.90
CA ALA A 247 -4.30 34.65 1.77
C ALA A 247 -5.01 33.37 2.19
N THR A 248 -5.81 32.84 1.28
CA THR A 248 -6.29 31.45 1.34
C THR A 248 -5.57 30.67 0.24
N THR A 249 -4.70 29.74 0.63
CA THR A 249 -3.83 29.02 -0.30
C THR A 249 -4.10 27.54 -0.24
N LEU A 250 -4.59 26.97 -1.34
CA LEU A 250 -4.64 25.52 -1.53
C LEU A 250 -3.25 25.03 -1.97
N LEU A 251 -2.61 24.26 -1.11
CA LEU A 251 -1.27 23.71 -1.34
C LEU A 251 -1.30 22.37 -2.05
N LYS A 252 -2.25 21.50 -1.67
CA LYS A 252 -2.37 20.16 -2.22
C LYS A 252 -3.82 19.70 -2.26
N THR A 253 -4.16 18.94 -3.29
CA THR A 253 -5.39 18.15 -3.39
C THR A 253 -5.09 16.70 -3.08
N GLY A 254 -5.96 16.04 -2.29
CA GLY A 254 -5.77 14.65 -1.87
C GLY A 254 -4.78 14.50 -0.70
N PRO A 255 -4.48 13.25 -0.32
CA PRO A 255 -3.72 12.95 0.89
C PRO A 255 -2.26 13.38 0.80
N GLY A 256 -1.67 13.66 1.96
CA GLY A 256 -0.27 14.03 2.11
C GLY A 256 0.13 14.22 3.57
N ALA A 257 1.29 14.81 3.79
CA ALA A 257 1.77 15.16 5.11
C ALA A 257 2.27 16.62 5.17
N LEU A 258 1.88 17.32 6.22
CA LEU A 258 2.44 18.64 6.56
C LEU A 258 3.58 18.41 7.54
N HIS A 259 4.80 18.67 7.08
CA HIS A 259 6.00 18.46 7.89
C HIS A 259 6.27 19.63 8.83
N ARG A 260 6.29 20.84 8.26
CA ARG A 260 6.78 22.01 8.97
C ARG A 260 6.18 23.29 8.42
N ILE A 261 5.99 24.26 9.31
CA ILE A 261 5.74 25.66 8.94
C ILE A 261 6.87 26.53 9.50
N VAL A 262 7.56 27.23 8.61
CA VAL A 262 8.57 28.24 8.96
C VAL A 262 7.92 29.61 8.90
N MET A 263 7.94 30.35 10.00
CA MET A 263 7.39 31.68 10.12
C MET A 263 8.52 32.69 9.99
N CYS A 264 8.64 33.30 8.79
CA CYS A 264 9.71 34.28 8.51
C CYS A 264 9.36 35.65 9.03
N THR A 265 8.08 36.05 8.89
CA THR A 265 7.54 37.30 9.48
C THR A 265 6.26 36.91 10.20
N PRO A 266 6.35 36.59 11.51
CA PRO A 266 5.17 36.18 12.27
C PRO A 266 4.26 37.39 12.52
N ASN A 267 3.01 37.29 12.06
CA ASN A 267 1.97 38.27 12.30
C ASN A 267 0.59 37.64 12.00
N GLY A 268 -0.41 37.94 12.85
CA GLY A 268 -1.76 37.42 12.72
C GLY A 268 -1.85 35.92 13.00
N THR A 269 -2.70 35.23 12.29
CA THR A 269 -2.94 33.79 12.48
C THR A 269 -2.76 33.02 11.18
N ALA A 270 -2.35 31.72 11.29
CA ALA A 270 -2.42 30.73 10.21
C ALA A 270 -3.36 29.62 10.65
N THR A 271 -4.42 29.40 9.87
CA THR A 271 -5.37 28.31 10.07
C THR A 271 -5.16 27.25 8.99
N ILE A 272 -4.99 26.00 9.40
CA ILE A 272 -4.59 24.89 8.55
C ILE A 272 -5.74 23.88 8.51
N TYR A 273 -6.23 23.57 7.29
CA TYR A 273 -7.35 22.67 7.06
C TYR A 273 -6.92 21.39 6.33
N ASP A 274 -7.44 20.24 6.79
CA ASP A 274 -7.49 19.01 5.99
C ASP A 274 -8.68 19.09 5.02
N ASN A 275 -8.56 19.94 4.03
CA ASN A 275 -9.57 20.11 2.98
C ASN A 275 -8.95 20.84 1.79
N THR A 276 -9.62 20.77 0.64
CA THR A 276 -9.32 21.58 -0.55
C THR A 276 -9.88 23.00 -0.48
N THR A 277 -10.63 23.33 0.58
CA THR A 277 -11.20 24.65 0.85
C THR A 277 -10.93 25.05 2.31
N ALA A 278 -11.10 26.32 2.62
CA ALA A 278 -10.92 26.89 3.98
C ALA A 278 -12.10 26.53 4.92
N THR A 279 -12.52 25.27 4.91
CA THR A 279 -13.61 24.72 5.72
C THR A 279 -13.34 23.26 6.08
N GLY A 280 -14.01 22.72 7.07
CA GLY A 280 -13.91 21.30 7.43
C GLY A 280 -12.96 21.01 8.57
N ALA A 281 -12.26 19.88 8.53
CA ALA A 281 -11.38 19.44 9.60
C ALA A 281 -10.16 20.37 9.74
N LEU A 282 -9.87 20.78 10.97
CA LEU A 282 -8.70 21.58 11.29
C LEU A 282 -7.53 20.67 11.65
N LEU A 283 -6.37 20.91 11.03
CA LEU A 283 -5.09 20.33 11.47
C LEU A 283 -4.47 21.17 12.58
N GLY A 284 -4.69 22.49 12.54
CA GLY A 284 -4.21 23.37 13.59
C GLY A 284 -4.45 24.85 13.31
N VAL A 285 -4.30 25.64 14.36
CA VAL A 285 -4.30 27.11 14.29
C VAL A 285 -3.05 27.62 14.99
N ILE A 286 -2.29 28.47 14.32
CA ILE A 286 -1.09 29.10 14.86
C ILE A 286 -1.39 30.57 15.06
N ASP A 287 -1.34 31.05 16.31
CA ASP A 287 -1.31 32.46 16.61
C ASP A 287 0.12 32.99 16.48
N MET A 288 0.38 33.67 15.39
CA MET A 288 1.69 34.27 15.10
C MET A 288 1.83 35.67 15.65
N GLY A 289 0.72 36.27 16.07
CA GLY A 289 0.73 37.67 16.60
C GLY A 289 1.48 37.84 17.92
N SER A 290 1.64 36.73 18.66
CA SER A 290 2.41 36.69 19.90
C SER A 290 3.90 36.45 19.72
N LEU A 291 4.34 36.10 18.49
CA LEU A 291 5.74 35.81 18.19
C LEU A 291 6.49 37.08 17.77
N THR A 292 7.65 37.29 18.34
CA THR A 292 8.51 38.48 18.05
C THR A 292 9.71 38.16 17.17
N ILE A 293 9.99 36.87 16.93
CA ILE A 293 11.14 36.37 16.17
C ILE A 293 10.68 35.32 15.17
N PRO A 294 11.39 35.10 14.05
CA PRO A 294 11.18 33.98 13.19
C PRO A 294 11.21 32.66 13.96
N ALA A 295 10.29 31.76 13.63
CA ALA A 295 10.14 30.48 14.31
C ALA A 295 9.83 29.36 13.31
N SER A 296 10.09 28.13 13.70
CA SER A 296 9.75 26.95 12.94
C SER A 296 8.93 26.02 13.82
N LEU A 297 7.83 25.54 13.30
CA LEU A 297 6.95 24.60 13.99
C LEU A 297 6.86 23.31 13.20
N GLU A 298 7.28 22.21 13.84
CA GLU A 298 7.12 20.86 13.31
C GLU A 298 5.66 20.41 13.49
N PHE A 299 5.04 19.96 12.42
CA PHE A 299 3.68 19.44 12.44
C PHE A 299 3.65 17.93 12.45
N GLY A 300 4.33 17.28 11.50
CA GLY A 300 4.34 15.83 11.36
C GLY A 300 2.92 15.23 11.24
N SER A 301 1.97 15.97 10.66
CA SER A 301 0.56 15.58 10.57
C SER A 301 0.18 15.18 9.17
N ASP A 302 -0.47 14.02 9.04
CA ASP A 302 -1.09 13.58 7.80
C ASP A 302 -2.42 14.29 7.58
N PHE A 303 -2.74 14.56 6.31
CA PHE A 303 -4.05 15.02 5.86
C PHE A 303 -4.58 14.09 4.75
N THR A 304 -5.90 13.99 4.63
CA THR A 304 -6.56 13.00 3.76
C THR A 304 -7.28 13.61 2.56
N ASN A 305 -7.82 14.82 2.72
CA ASN A 305 -8.66 15.46 1.71
C ASN A 305 -7.91 16.50 0.90
N GLY A 306 -6.96 17.17 1.52
CA GLY A 306 -6.17 18.23 0.92
C GLY A 306 -5.55 19.13 2.00
N LEU A 307 -4.68 20.03 1.59
CA LEU A 307 -4.03 20.98 2.47
C LEU A 307 -4.33 22.40 2.02
N THR A 308 -5.13 23.11 2.83
CA THR A 308 -5.42 24.53 2.63
C THR A 308 -4.95 25.31 3.86
N ILE A 309 -4.20 26.38 3.63
CA ILE A 309 -3.75 27.29 4.70
C ILE A 309 -4.36 28.67 4.47
N VAL A 310 -4.95 29.21 5.52
CA VAL A 310 -5.48 30.58 5.56
C VAL A 310 -4.59 31.40 6.48
N THR A 311 -3.97 32.42 5.95
CA THR A 311 -3.21 33.40 6.71
C THR A 311 -3.98 34.73 6.84
N THR A 312 -3.87 35.37 7.99
CA THR A 312 -4.38 36.73 8.22
C THR A 312 -3.21 37.70 8.34
N SER A 313 -3.47 38.97 8.03
CA SER A 313 -2.47 40.04 8.19
C SER A 313 -1.25 39.92 7.24
N THR A 314 -0.19 40.64 7.54
CA THR A 314 1.05 40.74 6.75
C THR A 314 2.08 39.64 7.09
N SER A 315 1.60 38.45 7.41
CA SER A 315 2.46 37.31 7.71
C SER A 315 3.26 36.84 6.50
N ASN A 316 4.41 36.23 6.75
CA ASN A 316 5.18 35.50 5.74
C ASN A 316 5.59 34.15 6.32
N ILE A 317 5.03 33.11 5.77
CA ILE A 317 5.29 31.72 6.20
C ILE A 317 5.71 30.86 5.01
N THR A 318 6.47 29.82 5.30
CA THR A 318 6.78 28.76 4.32
C THR A 318 6.26 27.45 4.85
N ALA A 319 5.31 26.84 4.14
CA ALA A 319 4.81 25.51 4.44
C ALA A 319 5.65 24.46 3.69
N ILE A 320 6.11 23.45 4.42
CA ILE A 320 6.86 22.30 3.88
C ILE A 320 5.96 21.08 4.01
N TYR A 321 5.58 20.51 2.89
CA TYR A 321 4.59 19.41 2.79
C TYR A 321 4.90 18.49 1.61
N GLU A 322 4.25 17.34 1.59
CA GLU A 322 4.32 16.36 0.50
C GLU A 322 2.96 15.80 0.10
#